data_e01887f00d20d9a3dc75b8acf2b5d276
#
_entry.id   e01887f00d20d9a3dc75b8acf2b5d276
#
_cell.length_a   1.000
_cell.length_b   1.000
_cell.length_c   1.000
_cell.angle_alpha   90.00
_cell.angle_beta   90.00
_cell.angle_gamma   90.00
#
_symmetry.space_group_name_H-M   'P 1'
#
loop_
_entity.id
_entity.type
_entity.pdbx_description
1 polymer ?
#
loop_
_entity_poly.entity_id
_entity_poly.type
_entity_poly.pdbx_seq_one_letter_code
_entity_poly.pdbx_strand_id
1 'polypeptide(L)'
;MTKSSSVDLVTNTDQKVEQLIIAAVKEKFPTHSFIGEESVAGGEPCILTDNPTWIIDPVDGTTNFVHGFPFVAVSIGFAVNKELEIGVVYSCVEDKMYTGRKGKGAYCNGEKLEVSDRKDMKKSMIISELGSNRDPEIVSKIFSTMQKILCIPVHGLRGSGTAATNMCLVASGAVEAFFEIGIHCWDIAAGAVIVTEAGGVLMDVNGGPFDLMSRRMVSANNKTIADNIIKQIEIFPAERDDAVKQ
;
A
#
# COMPACT_ATOMS: atom_id res chain seq x y z
N MET A 1 20.74 8.09 -1.17
CA MET A 1 21.10 7.27 -2.36
C MET A 1 19.86 7.08 -3.21
N THR A 2 19.97 6.58 -4.44
CA THR A 2 18.84 6.30 -5.34
C THR A 2 18.81 4.82 -5.69
N LYS A 3 17.62 4.21 -5.82
CA LYS A 3 17.44 2.81 -6.22
C LYS A 3 17.38 2.69 -7.75
N SER A 4 16.16 2.76 -8.29
CA SER A 4 15.90 2.55 -9.74
C SER A 4 15.93 3.84 -10.54
N SER A 5 15.76 5.00 -9.92
CA SER A 5 15.74 6.31 -10.57
C SER A 5 16.16 7.42 -9.61
N SER A 6 16.33 8.66 -10.14
CA SER A 6 16.67 9.83 -9.31
C SER A 6 15.57 10.26 -8.34
N VAL A 7 14.38 9.71 -8.46
CA VAL A 7 13.22 9.97 -7.58
C VAL A 7 12.89 8.80 -6.66
N ASP A 8 13.58 7.67 -6.81
CA ASP A 8 13.45 6.50 -5.95
C ASP A 8 14.60 6.51 -4.95
N LEU A 9 14.32 6.93 -3.73
CA LEU A 9 15.29 7.23 -2.69
C LEU A 9 15.41 6.06 -1.71
N VAL A 10 16.58 5.94 -1.12
CA VAL A 10 16.85 5.06 0.02
C VAL A 10 17.74 5.77 1.00
N THR A 11 17.53 5.56 2.28
CA THR A 11 18.37 6.11 3.34
C THR A 11 19.00 4.99 4.19
N ASN A 12 20.04 5.34 4.97
CA ASN A 12 20.61 4.41 5.95
C ASN A 12 19.58 4.04 7.03
N THR A 13 18.51 4.83 7.18
CA THR A 13 17.43 4.57 8.14
C THR A 13 16.59 3.39 7.68
N ASP A 14 16.20 3.35 6.40
CA ASP A 14 15.41 2.25 5.82
C ASP A 14 16.10 0.91 6.06
N GLN A 15 17.38 0.81 5.68
CA GLN A 15 18.18 -0.41 5.85
C GLN A 15 18.31 -0.84 7.31
N LYS A 16 18.54 0.11 8.23
CA LYS A 16 18.66 -0.19 9.66
C LYS A 16 17.36 -0.65 10.27
N VAL A 17 16.24 0.00 9.92
CA VAL A 17 14.90 -0.37 10.43
C VAL A 17 14.53 -1.75 9.94
N GLU A 18 14.72 -2.08 8.65
CA GLU A 18 14.46 -3.41 8.13
C GLU A 18 15.28 -4.47 8.86
N GLN A 19 16.59 -4.25 9.02
CA GLN A 19 17.48 -5.17 9.74
C GLN A 19 17.05 -5.40 11.19
N LEU A 20 16.62 -4.34 11.91
CA LEU A 20 16.13 -4.44 13.29
C LEU A 20 14.86 -5.27 13.37
N ILE A 21 13.91 -5.05 12.47
CA ILE A 21 12.65 -5.81 12.42
C ILE A 21 12.93 -7.28 12.12
N ILE A 22 13.72 -7.56 11.09
CA ILE A 22 14.08 -8.93 10.70
C ILE A 22 14.81 -9.65 11.85
N ALA A 23 15.78 -9.00 12.50
CA ALA A 23 16.51 -9.60 13.61
C ALA A 23 15.59 -9.95 14.80
N ALA A 24 14.72 -9.01 15.19
CA ALA A 24 13.78 -9.21 16.30
C ALA A 24 12.76 -10.33 16.02
N VAL A 25 12.31 -10.44 14.76
CA VAL A 25 11.39 -11.51 14.36
C VAL A 25 12.10 -12.85 14.28
N LYS A 26 13.29 -12.93 13.68
CA LYS A 26 14.10 -14.16 13.57
C LYS A 26 14.45 -14.77 14.93
N GLU A 27 14.68 -13.95 15.95
CA GLU A 27 14.95 -14.43 17.32
C GLU A 27 13.78 -15.28 17.84
N LYS A 28 12.54 -14.91 17.55
CA LYS A 28 11.34 -15.62 18.02
C LYS A 28 10.81 -16.65 17.02
N PHE A 29 11.02 -16.41 15.74
CA PHE A 29 10.48 -17.22 14.63
C PHE A 29 11.58 -17.54 13.61
N PRO A 30 12.58 -18.38 13.96
CA PRO A 30 13.78 -18.61 13.13
C PRO A 30 13.50 -19.29 11.78
N THR A 31 12.33 -19.92 11.61
CA THR A 31 11.94 -20.64 10.39
C THR A 31 11.07 -19.80 9.44
N HIS A 32 10.66 -18.59 9.85
CA HIS A 32 9.85 -17.72 9.01
C HIS A 32 10.67 -17.10 7.88
N SER A 33 10.01 -16.83 6.77
CA SER A 33 10.56 -16.14 5.60
C SER A 33 10.32 -14.62 5.69
N PHE A 34 11.07 -13.86 4.88
CA PHE A 34 10.99 -12.41 4.84
C PHE A 34 11.00 -11.93 3.39
N ILE A 35 10.19 -10.92 3.11
CA ILE A 35 10.23 -10.08 1.91
C ILE A 35 10.34 -8.65 2.43
N GLY A 36 11.50 -8.04 2.31
CA GLY A 36 11.75 -6.67 2.71
C GLY A 36 12.13 -5.81 1.52
N GLU A 37 11.69 -4.57 1.49
CA GLU A 37 12.01 -3.65 0.41
C GLU A 37 13.51 -3.54 0.17
N GLU A 38 14.30 -3.32 1.23
CA GLU A 38 15.75 -3.14 1.12
C GLU A 38 16.48 -4.44 0.78
N SER A 39 16.01 -5.57 1.31
CA SER A 39 16.54 -6.90 0.99
C SER A 39 16.33 -7.24 -0.49
N VAL A 40 15.13 -6.96 -1.03
CA VAL A 40 14.82 -7.17 -2.46
C VAL A 40 15.61 -6.21 -3.35
N ALA A 41 15.74 -4.95 -2.96
CA ALA A 41 16.62 -3.99 -3.65
C ALA A 41 18.10 -4.43 -3.62
N GLY A 42 18.51 -5.14 -2.58
CA GLY A 42 19.83 -5.76 -2.43
C GLY A 42 20.03 -7.04 -3.25
N GLY A 43 18.98 -7.54 -3.91
CA GLY A 43 19.05 -8.71 -4.80
C GLY A 43 18.41 -9.99 -4.25
N GLU A 44 17.81 -9.95 -3.06
CA GLU A 44 17.03 -11.08 -2.55
C GLU A 44 15.77 -11.30 -3.41
N PRO A 45 15.32 -12.56 -3.58
CA PRO A 45 14.13 -12.84 -4.40
C PRO A 45 12.85 -12.38 -3.71
N CYS A 46 11.94 -11.75 -4.46
CA CYS A 46 10.60 -11.39 -3.99
C CYS A 46 9.61 -12.51 -4.31
N ILE A 47 9.65 -13.60 -3.54
CA ILE A 47 8.82 -14.79 -3.76
C ILE A 47 7.99 -15.09 -2.53
N LEU A 48 6.68 -15.00 -2.64
CA LEU A 48 5.75 -15.42 -1.60
C LEU A 48 5.50 -16.93 -1.70
N THR A 49 5.94 -17.66 -0.69
CA THR A 49 5.79 -19.11 -0.57
C THR A 49 4.69 -19.48 0.43
N ASP A 50 4.46 -20.78 0.66
CA ASP A 50 3.51 -21.24 1.68
C ASP A 50 4.05 -21.07 3.12
N ASN A 51 5.37 -20.82 3.28
CA ASN A 51 5.95 -20.54 4.58
C ASN A 51 5.37 -19.28 5.20
N PRO A 52 5.26 -19.23 6.55
CA PRO A 52 4.98 -17.99 7.25
C PRO A 52 5.98 -16.90 6.83
N THR A 53 5.50 -15.82 6.23
CA THR A 53 6.33 -14.79 5.59
C THR A 53 5.97 -13.40 6.12
N TRP A 54 6.98 -12.66 6.55
CA TRP A 54 6.87 -11.25 6.92
C TRP A 54 7.21 -10.39 5.71
N ILE A 55 6.32 -9.43 5.41
CA ILE A 55 6.43 -8.53 4.25
C ILE A 55 6.57 -7.13 4.82
N ILE A 56 7.73 -6.49 4.59
CA ILE A 56 8.16 -5.32 5.35
C ILE A 56 8.54 -4.17 4.41
N ASP A 57 7.92 -3.02 4.64
CA ASP A 57 8.43 -1.73 4.22
C ASP A 57 8.93 -0.99 5.48
N PRO A 58 10.23 -0.78 5.60
CA PRO A 58 10.80 -0.12 6.77
C PRO A 58 10.47 1.36 6.88
N VAL A 59 10.30 2.05 5.76
CA VAL A 59 9.99 3.49 5.70
C VAL A 59 9.15 3.78 4.45
N ASP A 60 7.86 3.45 4.49
CA ASP A 60 6.91 3.86 3.44
C ASP A 60 6.81 5.39 3.41
N GLY A 61 7.10 5.96 2.23
CA GLY A 61 7.23 7.39 2.05
C GLY A 61 8.67 7.91 2.24
N THR A 62 9.70 7.19 1.77
CA THR A 62 11.12 7.61 1.86
C THR A 62 11.36 9.02 1.30
N THR A 63 10.69 9.39 0.20
CA THR A 63 10.76 10.76 -0.32
C THR A 63 10.24 11.78 0.70
N ASN A 64 9.13 11.50 1.36
CA ASN A 64 8.57 12.34 2.42
C ASN A 64 9.55 12.46 3.59
N PHE A 65 10.12 11.33 4.00
CA PHE A 65 11.11 11.27 5.08
C PHE A 65 12.31 12.16 4.81
N VAL A 66 12.88 12.09 3.61
CA VAL A 66 14.03 12.91 3.19
C VAL A 66 13.71 14.42 3.19
N HIS A 67 12.48 14.77 2.81
CA HIS A 67 12.02 16.17 2.76
C HIS A 67 11.39 16.68 4.06
N GLY A 68 11.23 15.82 5.09
CA GLY A 68 10.52 16.21 6.32
C GLY A 68 9.01 16.43 6.11
N PHE A 69 8.42 15.84 5.06
CA PHE A 69 6.99 15.89 4.83
C PHE A 69 6.28 14.90 5.77
N PRO A 70 5.19 15.30 6.49
CA PRO A 70 4.74 14.58 7.69
C PRO A 70 3.91 13.33 7.42
N PHE A 71 4.18 12.58 6.36
CA PHE A 71 3.54 11.30 6.07
C PHE A 71 4.62 10.25 5.83
N VAL A 72 4.90 9.46 6.86
CA VAL A 72 5.90 8.38 6.86
C VAL A 72 5.38 7.26 7.74
N ALA A 73 5.49 6.02 7.27
CA ALA A 73 5.04 4.87 8.02
C ALA A 73 6.03 3.71 7.99
N VAL A 74 5.92 2.81 8.98
CA VAL A 74 6.46 1.46 8.93
C VAL A 74 5.31 0.53 8.60
N SER A 75 5.46 -0.34 7.60
CA SER A 75 4.44 -1.29 7.16
C SER A 75 4.93 -2.72 7.32
N ILE A 76 4.17 -3.56 8.05
CA ILE A 76 4.51 -4.96 8.30
C ILE A 76 3.28 -5.83 8.03
N GLY A 77 3.32 -6.58 6.95
CA GLY A 77 2.35 -7.63 6.64
C GLY A 77 2.87 -9.00 7.07
N PHE A 78 1.98 -9.91 7.42
CA PHE A 78 2.29 -11.30 7.70
C PHE A 78 1.35 -12.22 6.94
N ALA A 79 1.92 -13.17 6.21
CA ALA A 79 1.20 -14.15 5.40
C ALA A 79 1.55 -15.58 5.81
N VAL A 80 0.58 -16.50 5.68
CA VAL A 80 0.75 -17.95 5.83
C VAL A 80 0.03 -18.62 4.68
N ASN A 81 0.63 -19.61 4.03
CA ASN A 81 0.08 -20.27 2.85
C ASN A 81 -0.33 -19.26 1.75
N LYS A 82 0.46 -18.20 1.57
CA LYS A 82 0.22 -17.06 0.66
C LYS A 82 -0.99 -16.19 0.99
N GLU A 83 -1.68 -16.45 2.10
CA GLU A 83 -2.83 -15.68 2.58
C GLU A 83 -2.38 -14.66 3.63
N LEU A 84 -2.78 -13.42 3.45
CA LEU A 84 -2.49 -12.35 4.41
C LEU A 84 -3.31 -12.56 5.69
N GLU A 85 -2.65 -12.58 6.84
CA GLU A 85 -3.23 -12.90 8.15
C GLU A 85 -3.19 -11.71 9.12
N ILE A 86 -2.09 -10.92 9.11
CA ILE A 86 -1.89 -9.79 10.02
C ILE A 86 -1.31 -8.62 9.24
N GLY A 87 -1.77 -7.41 9.55
CA GLY A 87 -1.20 -6.16 9.08
C GLY A 87 -0.97 -5.19 10.24
N VAL A 88 0.19 -4.55 10.23
CA VAL A 88 0.54 -3.45 11.15
C VAL A 88 1.11 -2.30 10.34
N VAL A 89 0.54 -1.12 10.50
CA VAL A 89 1.06 0.13 9.94
C VAL A 89 1.24 1.12 11.08
N TYR A 90 2.44 1.65 11.25
CA TYR A 90 2.71 2.70 12.22
C TYR A 90 2.99 4.03 11.51
N SER A 91 2.06 4.97 11.60
CA SER A 91 2.24 6.36 11.13
C SER A 91 3.15 7.09 12.12
N CYS A 92 4.41 7.31 11.71
CA CYS A 92 5.47 7.75 12.61
C CYS A 92 5.25 9.16 13.17
N VAL A 93 4.71 10.08 12.37
CA VAL A 93 4.54 11.48 12.77
C VAL A 93 3.26 11.69 13.58
N GLU A 94 2.21 10.94 13.27
CA GLU A 94 0.93 11.03 13.97
C GLU A 94 0.88 10.18 15.26
N ASP A 95 1.88 9.32 15.50
CA ASP A 95 1.89 8.33 16.59
C ASP A 95 0.64 7.45 16.59
N LYS A 96 0.28 6.94 15.39
CA LYS A 96 -0.88 6.08 15.20
C LYS A 96 -0.45 4.69 14.78
N MET A 97 -0.82 3.69 15.57
CA MET A 97 -0.61 2.29 15.23
C MET A 97 -1.91 1.68 14.72
N TYR A 98 -1.94 1.38 13.44
CA TYR A 98 -3.01 0.67 12.78
C TYR A 98 -2.71 -0.83 12.77
N THR A 99 -3.67 -1.65 13.16
CA THR A 99 -3.53 -3.11 13.21
C THR A 99 -4.74 -3.78 12.61
N GLY A 100 -4.53 -4.87 11.90
CA GLY A 100 -5.59 -5.74 11.39
C GLY A 100 -5.19 -7.19 11.57
N ARG A 101 -6.14 -8.05 11.92
CA ARG A 101 -5.94 -9.49 11.95
C ARG A 101 -7.16 -10.18 11.38
N LYS A 102 -6.95 -11.07 10.42
CA LYS A 102 -7.99 -11.80 9.70
C LYS A 102 -9.03 -12.41 10.65
N GLY A 103 -10.29 -12.04 10.47
CA GLY A 103 -11.43 -12.43 11.29
C GLY A 103 -11.47 -11.81 12.71
N LYS A 104 -10.66 -10.78 13.00
CA LYS A 104 -10.60 -10.12 14.31
C LYS A 104 -10.83 -8.61 14.26
N GLY A 105 -11.03 -8.06 13.06
CA GLY A 105 -11.22 -6.64 12.84
C GLY A 105 -9.92 -5.84 12.74
N ALA A 106 -10.09 -4.55 12.47
CA ALA A 106 -9.00 -3.57 12.38
C ALA A 106 -9.15 -2.50 13.46
N TYR A 107 -8.01 -1.96 13.92
CA TYR A 107 -7.95 -1.00 15.03
C TYR A 107 -6.89 0.07 14.78
N CYS A 108 -7.10 1.27 15.33
CA CYS A 108 -6.09 2.32 15.43
C CYS A 108 -5.92 2.69 16.90
N ASN A 109 -4.72 2.53 17.47
CA ASN A 109 -4.45 2.76 18.89
C ASN A 109 -5.47 2.08 19.84
N GLY A 110 -5.98 0.90 19.45
CA GLY A 110 -6.98 0.13 20.19
C GLY A 110 -8.44 0.50 19.89
N GLU A 111 -8.70 1.59 19.18
CA GLU A 111 -10.05 1.95 18.73
C GLU A 111 -10.41 1.23 17.44
N LYS A 112 -11.61 0.63 17.38
CA LYS A 112 -12.06 -0.14 16.24
C LYS A 112 -12.23 0.74 15.00
N LEU A 113 -11.74 0.26 13.86
CA LEU A 113 -11.89 0.92 12.57
C LEU A 113 -13.09 0.36 11.81
N GLU A 114 -13.77 1.24 11.09
CA GLU A 114 -14.81 0.91 10.12
C GLU A 114 -14.70 1.88 8.93
N VAL A 115 -14.77 1.32 7.71
CA VAL A 115 -14.81 2.14 6.50
C VAL A 115 -16.07 3.02 6.47
N SER A 116 -16.06 4.10 5.69
CA SER A 116 -17.26 4.93 5.54
C SER A 116 -18.40 4.18 4.81
N ASP A 117 -19.64 4.57 5.04
CA ASP A 117 -20.84 4.02 4.39
C ASP A 117 -21.22 4.73 3.07
N ARG A 118 -20.41 5.71 2.63
CA ARG A 118 -20.66 6.51 1.43
C ARG A 118 -20.61 5.64 0.17
N LYS A 119 -21.60 5.83 -0.73
CA LYS A 119 -21.72 5.11 -2.00
C LYS A 119 -21.75 6.04 -3.21
N ASP A 120 -21.80 7.35 -2.98
CA ASP A 120 -21.87 8.36 -4.01
C ASP A 120 -20.49 8.98 -4.25
N MET A 121 -19.96 8.78 -5.46
CA MET A 121 -18.67 9.37 -5.87
C MET A 121 -18.63 10.90 -5.68
N LYS A 122 -19.74 11.59 -5.88
CA LYS A 122 -19.80 13.05 -5.71
C LYS A 122 -19.61 13.50 -4.27
N LYS A 123 -19.77 12.59 -3.32
CA LYS A 123 -19.57 12.83 -1.87
C LYS A 123 -18.29 12.19 -1.35
N SER A 124 -17.46 11.66 -2.24
CA SER A 124 -16.27 10.91 -1.90
C SER A 124 -15.02 11.77 -1.96
N MET A 125 -14.09 11.48 -1.08
CA MET A 125 -12.70 11.89 -1.17
C MET A 125 -11.86 10.69 -1.61
N ILE A 126 -11.02 10.90 -2.63
CA ILE A 126 -10.24 9.85 -3.28
C ILE A 126 -8.75 10.15 -3.10
N ILE A 127 -7.94 9.13 -2.93
CA ILE A 127 -6.49 9.23 -2.95
C ILE A 127 -5.93 8.53 -4.19
N SER A 128 -4.97 9.19 -4.83
CA SER A 128 -4.15 8.62 -5.91
C SER A 128 -2.76 9.20 -5.84
N GLU A 129 -1.76 8.35 -5.99
CA GLU A 129 -0.36 8.77 -5.99
C GLU A 129 0.17 8.94 -7.42
N LEU A 130 1.25 9.71 -7.53
CA LEU A 130 1.93 9.96 -8.80
C LEU A 130 2.97 8.89 -9.12
N GLY A 131 3.34 8.07 -8.14
CA GLY A 131 4.39 7.08 -8.25
C GLY A 131 5.77 7.69 -8.58
N SER A 132 6.75 6.84 -8.82
CA SER A 132 8.13 7.22 -9.16
C SER A 132 8.43 7.22 -10.66
N ASN A 133 7.53 6.69 -11.49
CA ASN A 133 7.73 6.62 -12.93
C ASN A 133 7.63 8.02 -13.57
N ARG A 134 8.57 8.35 -14.44
CA ARG A 134 8.65 9.66 -15.14
C ARG A 134 8.55 9.53 -16.66
N ASP A 135 8.19 8.35 -17.17
CA ASP A 135 7.86 8.19 -18.59
C ASP A 135 6.69 9.11 -18.96
N PRO A 136 6.82 9.96 -20.00
CA PRO A 136 5.79 10.94 -20.35
C PRO A 136 4.43 10.31 -20.69
N GLU A 137 4.40 9.11 -21.28
CA GLU A 137 3.15 8.41 -21.60
C GLU A 137 2.46 7.95 -20.32
N ILE A 138 3.21 7.39 -19.35
CA ILE A 138 2.68 6.95 -18.07
C ILE A 138 2.18 8.15 -17.26
N VAL A 139 2.97 9.21 -17.18
CA VAL A 139 2.57 10.46 -16.51
C VAL A 139 1.28 11.02 -17.12
N SER A 140 1.14 11.01 -18.46
CA SER A 140 -0.07 11.44 -19.13
C SER A 140 -1.29 10.60 -18.73
N LYS A 141 -1.16 9.27 -18.61
CA LYS A 141 -2.24 8.37 -18.18
C LYS A 141 -2.65 8.63 -16.72
N ILE A 142 -1.68 8.88 -15.83
CA ILE A 142 -1.96 9.23 -14.43
C ILE A 142 -2.80 10.50 -14.37
N PHE A 143 -2.37 11.58 -15.03
CA PHE A 143 -3.10 12.84 -15.02
C PHE A 143 -4.47 12.74 -15.72
N SER A 144 -4.58 11.97 -16.81
CA SER A 144 -5.86 11.70 -17.46
C SER A 144 -6.84 10.99 -16.51
N THR A 145 -6.37 9.99 -15.77
CA THR A 145 -7.18 9.31 -14.75
C THR A 145 -7.65 10.29 -13.66
N MET A 146 -6.74 11.11 -13.13
CA MET A 146 -7.07 12.12 -12.12
C MET A 146 -8.09 13.13 -12.65
N GLN A 147 -7.93 13.59 -13.89
CA GLN A 147 -8.86 14.51 -14.54
C GLN A 147 -10.26 13.88 -14.67
N LYS A 148 -10.36 12.63 -15.11
CA LYS A 148 -11.64 11.91 -15.22
C LYS A 148 -12.35 11.82 -13.87
N ILE A 149 -11.62 11.50 -12.80
CA ILE A 149 -12.17 11.42 -11.43
C ILE A 149 -12.66 12.80 -10.98
N LEU A 150 -11.88 13.86 -11.18
CA LEU A 150 -12.28 15.23 -10.83
C LEU A 150 -13.51 15.70 -11.61
N CYS A 151 -13.72 15.24 -12.85
CA CYS A 151 -14.90 15.53 -13.64
C CYS A 151 -16.19 14.84 -13.13
N ILE A 152 -16.08 13.86 -12.22
CA ILE A 152 -17.23 13.28 -11.50
C ILE A 152 -17.76 14.22 -10.39
N PRO A 153 -17.28 15.38 -10.22
CA PRO A 153 -17.14 16.31 -9.12
C PRO A 153 -17.10 15.67 -7.72
N VAL A 154 -16.08 14.82 -7.50
CA VAL A 154 -15.75 14.30 -6.17
C VAL A 154 -15.46 15.44 -5.19
N HIS A 155 -15.61 15.22 -3.87
CA HIS A 155 -15.27 16.24 -2.87
C HIS A 155 -13.78 16.62 -2.87
N GLY A 156 -12.91 15.70 -3.26
CA GLY A 156 -11.48 16.00 -3.41
C GLY A 156 -10.67 14.81 -3.87
N LEU A 157 -9.54 15.14 -4.49
CA LEU A 157 -8.46 14.20 -4.82
C LEU A 157 -7.22 14.59 -4.00
N ARG A 158 -6.55 13.61 -3.43
CA ARG A 158 -5.37 13.81 -2.57
C ARG A 158 -4.26 12.83 -2.96
N GLY A 159 -3.04 13.15 -2.53
CA GLY A 159 -1.89 12.28 -2.48
C GLY A 159 -1.10 12.57 -1.22
N SER A 160 -0.67 11.57 -0.47
CA SER A 160 0.13 11.74 0.74
C SER A 160 1.57 11.28 0.56
N GLY A 161 1.85 10.48 -0.46
CA GLY A 161 3.17 9.93 -0.75
C GLY A 161 3.52 8.69 0.10
N THR A 162 2.53 8.02 0.69
CA THR A 162 2.68 6.76 1.44
C THR A 162 1.44 5.89 1.26
N ALA A 163 1.62 4.74 0.63
CA ALA A 163 0.55 3.82 0.35
C ALA A 163 -0.04 3.20 1.62
N ALA A 164 0.80 2.84 2.57
CA ALA A 164 0.35 2.24 3.82
C ALA A 164 -0.60 3.17 4.60
N THR A 165 -0.26 4.47 4.74
CA THR A 165 -1.17 5.43 5.40
C THR A 165 -2.40 5.71 4.57
N ASN A 166 -2.32 5.76 3.24
CA ASN A 166 -3.48 5.93 2.36
C ASN A 166 -4.51 4.81 2.57
N MET A 167 -4.05 3.56 2.67
CA MET A 167 -4.92 2.42 2.97
C MET A 167 -5.53 2.54 4.38
N CYS A 168 -4.76 2.99 5.37
CA CYS A 168 -5.27 3.26 6.72
C CYS A 168 -6.34 4.36 6.75
N LEU A 169 -6.22 5.39 5.90
CA LEU A 169 -7.24 6.43 5.75
C LEU A 169 -8.54 5.88 5.14
N VAL A 170 -8.46 4.91 4.23
CA VAL A 170 -9.64 4.17 3.73
C VAL A 170 -10.26 3.36 4.87
N ALA A 171 -9.46 2.59 5.60
CA ALA A 171 -9.92 1.74 6.70
C ALA A 171 -10.57 2.53 7.85
N SER A 172 -10.13 3.76 8.08
CA SER A 172 -10.70 4.66 9.10
C SER A 172 -11.94 5.43 8.63
N GLY A 173 -12.36 5.25 7.37
CA GLY A 173 -13.50 5.98 6.80
C GLY A 173 -13.23 7.46 6.50
N ALA A 174 -11.98 7.92 6.59
CA ALA A 174 -11.59 9.29 6.28
C ALA A 174 -11.66 9.59 4.78
N VAL A 175 -11.39 8.59 3.95
CA VAL A 175 -11.51 8.65 2.48
C VAL A 175 -12.23 7.41 1.97
N GLU A 176 -12.83 7.49 0.77
CA GLU A 176 -13.61 6.39 0.22
C GLU A 176 -12.80 5.43 -0.61
N ALA A 177 -11.70 5.87 -1.20
CA ALA A 177 -10.81 4.97 -1.93
C ALA A 177 -9.38 5.51 -2.09
N PHE A 178 -8.48 4.57 -2.28
CA PHE A 178 -7.11 4.75 -2.75
C PHE A 178 -6.84 3.78 -3.89
N PHE A 179 -6.13 4.23 -4.92
CA PHE A 179 -5.67 3.38 -6.01
C PHE A 179 -4.28 3.80 -6.48
N GLU A 180 -3.51 2.82 -6.93
CA GLU A 180 -2.17 3.04 -7.46
C GLU A 180 -1.75 1.92 -8.41
N ILE A 181 -0.89 2.27 -9.39
CA ILE A 181 -0.17 1.34 -10.26
C ILE A 181 1.33 1.63 -10.15
N GLY A 182 2.14 0.59 -9.99
CA GLY A 182 3.59 0.70 -9.77
C GLY A 182 4.02 0.49 -8.32
N ILE A 183 3.08 0.27 -7.44
CA ILE A 183 3.24 -0.03 -6.02
C ILE A 183 3.86 -1.42 -5.81
N HIS A 184 4.46 -1.68 -4.68
CA HIS A 184 5.05 -2.98 -4.35
C HIS A 184 4.27 -3.72 -3.27
N CYS A 185 4.51 -5.02 -3.14
CA CYS A 185 3.80 -5.86 -2.16
C CYS A 185 4.05 -5.41 -0.71
N TRP A 186 5.21 -4.88 -0.38
CA TRP A 186 5.52 -4.40 0.97
C TRP A 186 4.78 -3.12 1.35
N ASP A 187 4.45 -2.26 0.38
CA ASP A 187 3.67 -1.04 0.59
C ASP A 187 2.22 -1.35 1.00
N ILE A 188 1.67 -2.48 0.51
CA ILE A 188 0.23 -2.76 0.58
C ILE A 188 -0.16 -3.98 1.41
N ALA A 189 0.77 -4.90 1.72
CA ALA A 189 0.44 -6.14 2.43
C ALA A 189 -0.25 -5.89 3.78
N ALA A 190 0.28 -4.98 4.59
CA ALA A 190 -0.32 -4.64 5.88
C ALA A 190 -1.66 -3.91 5.72
N GLY A 191 -1.70 -2.90 4.84
CA GLY A 191 -2.90 -2.13 4.54
C GLY A 191 -4.03 -3.00 4.01
N ALA A 192 -3.71 -4.04 3.23
CA ALA A 192 -4.71 -4.97 2.68
C ALA A 192 -5.49 -5.69 3.78
N VAL A 193 -4.83 -6.18 4.82
CA VAL A 193 -5.49 -6.78 5.99
C VAL A 193 -6.33 -5.74 6.72
N ILE A 194 -5.75 -4.57 6.99
CA ILE A 194 -6.41 -3.50 7.76
C ILE A 194 -7.69 -3.04 7.05
N VAL A 195 -7.65 -2.77 5.75
CA VAL A 195 -8.81 -2.35 4.95
C VAL A 195 -9.89 -3.44 4.94
N THR A 196 -9.51 -4.68 4.68
CA THR A 196 -10.46 -5.81 4.62
C THR A 196 -11.15 -6.01 5.96
N GLU A 197 -10.41 -5.97 7.05
CA GLU A 197 -10.93 -6.16 8.41
C GLU A 197 -11.74 -4.95 8.92
N ALA A 198 -11.54 -3.77 8.33
CA ALA A 198 -12.41 -2.61 8.55
C ALA A 198 -13.70 -2.64 7.72
N GLY A 199 -13.91 -3.65 6.87
CA GLY A 199 -15.09 -3.83 6.03
C GLY A 199 -14.96 -3.24 4.61
N GLY A 200 -13.76 -2.83 4.20
CA GLY A 200 -13.46 -2.36 2.84
C GLY A 200 -13.24 -3.49 1.85
N VAL A 201 -13.01 -3.12 0.61
CA VAL A 201 -12.77 -4.04 -0.51
C VAL A 201 -11.46 -3.73 -1.21
N LEU A 202 -10.81 -4.79 -1.71
CA LEU A 202 -9.60 -4.73 -2.53
C LEU A 202 -9.87 -5.36 -3.88
N MET A 203 -9.43 -4.70 -4.94
CA MET A 203 -9.58 -5.17 -6.32
C MET A 203 -8.33 -4.84 -7.13
N ASP A 204 -8.13 -5.58 -8.22
CA ASP A 204 -7.20 -5.16 -9.27
C ASP A 204 -7.77 -3.96 -10.04
N VAL A 205 -6.92 -3.10 -10.57
CA VAL A 205 -7.33 -1.92 -11.38
C VAL A 205 -8.11 -2.28 -12.65
N ASN A 206 -8.10 -3.55 -13.08
CA ASN A 206 -8.90 -4.05 -14.19
C ASN A 206 -10.28 -4.59 -13.76
N GLY A 207 -10.60 -4.56 -12.46
CA GLY A 207 -11.84 -5.08 -11.90
C GLY A 207 -11.80 -6.55 -11.48
N GLY A 208 -10.67 -7.23 -11.65
CA GLY A 208 -10.43 -8.58 -11.20
C GLY A 208 -10.14 -8.67 -9.69
N PRO A 209 -9.87 -9.88 -9.19
CA PRO A 209 -9.47 -10.08 -7.79
C PRO A 209 -8.14 -9.38 -7.50
N PHE A 210 -7.99 -8.94 -6.26
CA PHE A 210 -6.73 -8.39 -5.75
C PHE A 210 -5.63 -9.46 -5.81
N ASP A 211 -4.47 -9.06 -6.32
CA ASP A 211 -3.26 -9.86 -6.37
C ASP A 211 -2.10 -9.05 -5.79
N LEU A 212 -1.60 -9.48 -4.63
CA LEU A 212 -0.57 -8.78 -3.86
C LEU A 212 0.71 -8.49 -4.67
N MET A 213 1.07 -9.40 -5.58
CA MET A 213 2.32 -9.31 -6.36
C MET A 213 2.15 -8.57 -7.70
N SER A 214 0.93 -8.12 -8.03
CA SER A 214 0.63 -7.50 -9.34
C SER A 214 1.12 -6.07 -9.49
N ARG A 215 1.52 -5.42 -8.37
CA ARG A 215 1.96 -4.03 -8.29
C ARG A 215 0.90 -3.01 -8.71
N ARG A 216 -0.36 -3.33 -8.50
CA ARG A 216 -1.49 -2.45 -8.81
C ARG A 216 -2.71 -2.84 -8.01
N MET A 217 -3.46 -1.85 -7.52
CA MET A 217 -4.62 -2.11 -6.69
C MET A 217 -5.59 -0.94 -6.63
N VAL A 218 -6.82 -1.27 -6.27
CA VAL A 218 -7.85 -0.35 -5.78
C VAL A 218 -8.29 -0.84 -4.40
N SER A 219 -8.20 0.04 -3.41
CA SER A 219 -8.75 -0.13 -2.08
C SER A 219 -9.91 0.83 -1.92
N ALA A 220 -11.07 0.36 -1.48
CA ALA A 220 -12.24 1.22 -1.33
C ALA A 220 -13.12 0.80 -0.13
N ASN A 221 -13.95 1.73 0.32
CA ASN A 221 -14.92 1.47 1.38
C ASN A 221 -16.01 0.48 0.96
N ASN A 222 -16.31 0.38 -0.34
CA ASN A 222 -17.27 -0.60 -0.88
C ASN A 222 -17.05 -0.82 -2.38
N LYS A 223 -17.66 -1.90 -2.90
CA LYS A 223 -17.54 -2.29 -4.31
C LYS A 223 -18.08 -1.23 -5.28
N THR A 224 -19.13 -0.49 -4.91
CA THR A 224 -19.71 0.54 -5.79
C THR A 224 -18.70 1.64 -6.08
N ILE A 225 -18.00 2.12 -5.06
CA ILE A 225 -16.93 3.13 -5.23
C ILE A 225 -15.76 2.54 -6.01
N ALA A 226 -15.30 1.32 -5.68
CA ALA A 226 -14.24 0.64 -6.41
C ALA A 226 -14.56 0.52 -7.92
N ASP A 227 -15.73 0.00 -8.29
CA ASP A 227 -16.17 -0.17 -9.68
C ASP A 227 -16.25 1.18 -10.44
N ASN A 228 -16.63 2.26 -9.76
CA ASN A 228 -16.67 3.59 -10.38
C ASN A 228 -15.27 4.16 -10.63
N ILE A 229 -14.32 3.93 -9.73
CA ILE A 229 -12.93 4.34 -9.91
C ILE A 229 -12.25 3.54 -11.02
N ILE A 230 -12.41 2.22 -11.00
CA ILE A 230 -11.83 1.32 -12.02
C ILE A 230 -12.20 1.76 -13.44
N LYS A 231 -13.44 2.22 -13.67
CA LYS A 231 -13.88 2.74 -14.97
C LYS A 231 -13.13 4.01 -15.45
N GLN A 232 -12.48 4.71 -14.53
CA GLN A 232 -11.75 5.96 -14.85
C GLN A 232 -10.25 5.70 -15.06
N ILE A 233 -9.71 4.59 -14.56
CA ILE A 233 -8.28 4.30 -14.58
C ILE A 233 -7.80 4.00 -15.99
N GLU A 234 -6.80 4.73 -16.44
CA GLU A 234 -6.01 4.40 -17.63
C GLU A 234 -4.87 3.49 -17.22
N ILE A 235 -5.03 2.20 -17.48
CA ILE A 235 -4.07 1.17 -17.08
C ILE A 235 -2.79 1.31 -17.90
N PHE A 236 -1.65 1.13 -17.23
CA PHE A 236 -0.34 1.01 -17.84
C PHE A 236 0.39 -0.21 -17.26
N PRO A 237 1.38 -0.75 -17.98
CA PRO A 237 2.13 -1.92 -17.52
C PRO A 237 2.87 -1.65 -16.21
N ALA A 238 2.82 -2.60 -15.30
CA ALA A 238 3.69 -2.72 -14.13
C ALA A 238 4.22 -4.15 -14.10
N GLU A 239 5.53 -4.29 -13.99
CA GLU A 239 6.15 -5.60 -13.87
C GLU A 239 5.84 -6.17 -12.48
N ARG A 240 5.47 -7.46 -12.41
CA ARG A 240 5.13 -8.11 -11.14
C ARG A 240 6.35 -8.18 -10.22
N ASP A 241 6.11 -8.13 -8.89
CA ASP A 241 7.18 -8.28 -7.90
C ASP A 241 7.84 -9.66 -7.94
N ASP A 242 7.06 -10.70 -8.24
CA ASP A 242 7.50 -12.09 -8.34
C ASP A 242 7.96 -12.50 -9.75
N ALA A 243 8.12 -11.54 -10.67
CA ALA A 243 8.64 -11.82 -12.01
C ALA A 243 10.09 -12.33 -11.92
N VAL A 244 10.35 -13.44 -12.62
CA VAL A 244 11.72 -13.99 -12.72
C VAL A 244 12.56 -13.01 -13.54
N LYS A 245 13.50 -12.32 -12.91
CA LYS A 245 14.48 -11.51 -13.63
C LYS A 245 15.35 -12.46 -14.49
N GLN A 246 15.19 -12.33 -15.80
CA GLN A 246 16.00 -13.08 -16.79
C GLN A 246 17.43 -12.54 -16.86
#